data_28db19d00dca5ef3f46f771dac078b13
#
_entry.id   28db19d00dca5ef3f46f771dac078b13
#
_cell.length_a   1.000
_cell.length_b   1.000
_cell.length_c   1.000
_cell.angle_alpha   90.00
_cell.angle_beta   90.00
_cell.angle_gamma   90.00
#
_symmetry.space_group_name_H-M   'P 1'
#
loop_
_entity.id
_entity.type
_entity.pdbx_description
1 polymer ?
#
loop_
_entity_poly.entity_id
_entity_poly.type
_entity_poly.pdbx_seq_one_letter_code
_entity_poly.pdbx_strand_id
1 'polypeptide(L)'
;MNLRSLVLNEILPRVSKPAQYLGTEWNAVHKDTDAVELRVCLAFPDLYELGLGNLGLHILYAILNRLPWCWAERAYAPAPDLEAVLRARGTPLFTLESKTPLAEMDFIGFTLQSELTYTSVLNMIDRAGLPLRSNQRANAHPIIVAGGPGALNPDPMAPFIDAFVVGDGEEAICEIASCLRGLRQGTRREKLESLGGLSGVFVPALHDVAVRADGAIVSNPARKIVRRTVTDLDAAPVPESYLVPFAQLVHDRAGIEIMLGCAHGCRFCQAGMIGRPVRTRSIDTIERLMDETLRRTGYEEISLLSLSSCDYPEARTLFAQAARRAHADDAAVSAPSLRLDTFAVELADAISGVRRSGLTFAPEAATPRLRAVINKNFDDETLFTVIGEAMRRGWQHVKCYFMIGLPTETDEDVEAIAALCRE
;
A
#
# COMPACT_ATOMS: atom_id res chain seq x y z
N MET A 1 -5.48 9.27 -35.23
CA MET A 1 -6.02 8.21 -34.33
C MET A 1 -5.86 8.74 -32.93
N ASN A 2 -6.89 8.72 -32.09
CA ASN A 2 -6.73 9.14 -30.68
C ASN A 2 -5.98 8.05 -29.91
N LEU A 3 -5.35 8.40 -28.78
CA LEU A 3 -4.52 7.47 -28.00
C LEU A 3 -5.30 6.22 -27.55
N ARG A 4 -6.56 6.38 -27.17
CA ARG A 4 -7.42 5.25 -26.76
C ARG A 4 -7.54 4.22 -27.88
N SER A 5 -7.81 4.67 -29.11
CA SER A 5 -7.91 3.79 -30.28
C SER A 5 -6.58 3.09 -30.60
N LEU A 6 -5.48 3.85 -30.48
CA LEU A 6 -4.11 3.30 -30.67
C LEU A 6 -3.82 2.21 -29.63
N VAL A 7 -4.11 2.48 -28.37
CA VAL A 7 -3.88 1.53 -27.27
C VAL A 7 -4.68 0.25 -27.49
N LEU A 8 -5.99 0.38 -27.69
CA LEU A 8 -6.88 -0.79 -27.79
C LEU A 8 -6.61 -1.65 -29.04
N ASN A 9 -6.36 -1.01 -30.19
CA ASN A 9 -6.30 -1.73 -31.45
C ASN A 9 -4.88 -2.13 -31.88
N GLU A 10 -3.83 -1.44 -31.38
CA GLU A 10 -2.48 -1.66 -31.87
C GLU A 10 -1.46 -2.00 -30.77
N ILE A 11 -1.66 -1.54 -29.52
CA ILE A 11 -0.72 -1.80 -28.43
C ILE A 11 -1.13 -3.07 -27.69
N LEU A 12 -2.36 -3.14 -27.18
CA LEU A 12 -2.82 -4.27 -26.36
C LEU A 12 -2.75 -5.64 -27.08
N PRO A 13 -2.98 -5.76 -28.40
CA PRO A 13 -2.78 -7.03 -29.10
C PRO A 13 -1.32 -7.55 -29.10
N ARG A 14 -0.36 -6.72 -28.69
CA ARG A 14 1.08 -7.05 -28.70
C ARG A 14 1.65 -7.36 -27.32
N VAL A 15 0.83 -7.29 -26.28
CA VAL A 15 1.25 -7.59 -24.91
C VAL A 15 0.69 -8.93 -24.45
N SER A 16 1.38 -9.59 -23.56
CA SER A 16 1.03 -10.94 -23.08
C SER A 16 -0.25 -10.98 -22.24
N LYS A 17 -0.55 -9.90 -21.51
CA LYS A 17 -1.69 -9.80 -20.58
C LYS A 17 -2.51 -8.52 -20.85
N PRO A 18 -3.20 -8.39 -21.99
CA PRO A 18 -3.91 -7.16 -22.36
C PRO A 18 -5.02 -6.77 -21.38
N ALA A 19 -5.66 -7.73 -20.70
CA ALA A 19 -6.72 -7.49 -19.74
C ALA A 19 -6.29 -6.56 -18.59
N GLN A 20 -5.01 -6.56 -18.22
CA GLN A 20 -4.46 -5.70 -17.16
C GLN A 20 -4.47 -4.20 -17.52
N TYR A 21 -4.65 -3.87 -18.79
CA TYR A 21 -4.57 -2.50 -19.29
C TYR A 21 -5.89 -2.00 -19.87
N LEU A 22 -6.99 -2.72 -19.67
CA LEU A 22 -8.31 -2.31 -20.18
C LEU A 22 -8.93 -1.16 -19.37
N GLY A 23 -8.73 -1.14 -18.04
CA GLY A 23 -9.32 -0.14 -17.16
C GLY A 23 -10.84 -0.24 -17.05
N THR A 24 -11.38 -1.43 -17.29
CA THR A 24 -12.81 -1.75 -17.27
C THR A 24 -13.14 -2.82 -16.23
N GLU A 25 -12.31 -2.93 -15.21
CA GLU A 25 -12.52 -3.84 -14.09
C GLU A 25 -13.92 -3.61 -13.50
N TRP A 26 -14.50 -4.66 -12.95
CA TRP A 26 -15.76 -4.50 -12.26
C TRP A 26 -15.63 -3.43 -11.16
N ASN A 27 -16.58 -2.55 -11.06
CA ASN A 27 -16.57 -1.38 -10.18
C ASN A 27 -15.58 -0.25 -10.57
N ALA A 28 -14.94 -0.30 -11.75
CA ALA A 28 -14.16 0.85 -12.21
C ALA A 28 -15.06 2.06 -12.49
N VAL A 29 -14.63 3.23 -12.03
CA VAL A 29 -15.38 4.47 -12.18
C VAL A 29 -15.00 5.17 -13.47
N HIS A 30 -15.98 5.44 -14.31
CA HIS A 30 -15.82 6.24 -15.52
C HIS A 30 -16.66 7.50 -15.42
N LYS A 31 -16.05 8.65 -15.67
CA LYS A 31 -16.71 9.96 -15.69
C LYS A 31 -16.50 10.61 -17.06
N ASP A 32 -17.39 11.53 -17.38
CA ASP A 32 -17.20 12.39 -18.54
C ASP A 32 -16.09 13.41 -18.24
N THR A 33 -15.10 13.49 -19.14
CA THR A 33 -13.98 14.44 -19.01
C THR A 33 -14.44 15.90 -18.97
N ASP A 34 -15.52 16.22 -19.65
CA ASP A 34 -16.07 17.57 -19.71
C ASP A 34 -16.91 17.92 -18.46
N ALA A 35 -17.31 16.90 -17.70
CA ALA A 35 -18.10 17.08 -16.48
C ALA A 35 -17.26 17.21 -15.21
N VAL A 36 -15.93 16.98 -15.28
CA VAL A 36 -15.04 17.04 -14.12
C VAL A 36 -14.08 18.22 -14.21
N GLU A 37 -13.80 18.81 -13.05
CA GLU A 37 -12.91 19.97 -12.93
C GLU A 37 -11.46 19.55 -12.63
N LEU A 38 -11.25 18.37 -12.08
CA LEU A 38 -9.92 17.88 -11.69
C LEU A 38 -9.75 16.41 -12.11
N ARG A 39 -8.64 16.12 -12.77
CA ARG A 39 -8.26 14.77 -13.18
C ARG A 39 -7.00 14.33 -12.45
N VAL A 40 -7.08 13.19 -11.80
CA VAL A 40 -6.04 12.65 -10.94
C VAL A 40 -5.57 11.30 -11.45
N CYS A 41 -4.27 11.09 -11.55
CA CYS A 41 -3.72 9.75 -11.73
C CYS A 41 -3.21 9.21 -10.39
N LEU A 42 -3.78 8.11 -9.91
CA LEU A 42 -3.21 7.33 -8.82
C LEU A 42 -2.25 6.30 -9.42
N ALA A 43 -0.96 6.54 -9.25
CA ALA A 43 0.11 5.78 -9.85
C ALA A 43 0.74 4.81 -8.83
N PHE A 44 0.67 3.53 -9.13
CA PHE A 44 1.33 2.51 -8.32
C PHE A 44 2.62 2.06 -9.03
N PRO A 45 3.81 2.23 -8.41
CA PRO A 45 5.08 2.01 -9.09
C PRO A 45 5.53 0.55 -9.08
N ASP A 46 4.62 -0.36 -9.36
CA ASP A 46 4.86 -1.78 -9.57
C ASP A 46 3.84 -2.32 -10.57
N LEU A 47 3.96 -3.59 -10.92
CA LEU A 47 3.08 -4.26 -11.87
C LEU A 47 1.62 -4.25 -11.42
N TYR A 48 0.70 -4.25 -12.37
CA TYR A 48 -0.74 -4.34 -12.13
C TYR A 48 -1.13 -5.47 -11.15
N GLU A 49 -0.52 -6.65 -11.31
CA GLU A 49 -0.80 -7.85 -10.50
C GLU A 49 -0.52 -7.66 -9.01
N LEU A 50 0.41 -6.76 -8.66
CA LEU A 50 0.75 -6.38 -7.28
C LEU A 50 -0.05 -5.17 -6.84
N GLY A 51 -0.18 -4.18 -7.71
CA GLY A 51 -0.74 -2.88 -7.37
C GLY A 51 -2.25 -2.88 -7.20
N LEU A 52 -3.01 -3.65 -8.00
CA LEU A 52 -4.46 -3.64 -7.88
C LEU A 52 -4.96 -4.22 -6.55
N GLY A 53 -4.22 -5.14 -5.93
CA GLY A 53 -4.56 -5.65 -4.59
C GLY A 53 -4.23 -4.69 -3.43
N ASN A 54 -3.68 -3.50 -3.70
CA ASN A 54 -3.30 -2.56 -2.64
C ASN A 54 -4.51 -1.82 -2.07
N LEU A 55 -4.82 -2.07 -0.79
CA LEU A 55 -5.97 -1.46 -0.11
C LEU A 55 -5.91 0.07 -0.09
N GLY A 56 -4.73 0.66 0.15
CA GLY A 56 -4.56 2.12 0.16
C GLY A 56 -4.94 2.76 -1.18
N LEU A 57 -4.59 2.11 -2.29
CA LEU A 57 -4.98 2.55 -3.63
C LEU A 57 -6.51 2.54 -3.79
N HIS A 58 -7.18 1.47 -3.35
CA HIS A 58 -8.65 1.37 -3.39
C HIS A 58 -9.32 2.45 -2.55
N ILE A 59 -8.80 2.71 -1.34
CA ILE A 59 -9.32 3.76 -0.45
C ILE A 59 -9.23 5.13 -1.13
N LEU A 60 -8.05 5.51 -1.60
CA LEU A 60 -7.85 6.83 -2.25
C LEU A 60 -8.65 6.96 -3.56
N TYR A 61 -8.75 5.89 -4.34
CA TYR A 61 -9.57 5.83 -5.55
C TYR A 61 -11.06 6.05 -5.23
N ALA A 62 -11.58 5.38 -4.20
CA ALA A 62 -12.95 5.55 -3.77
C ALA A 62 -13.23 6.96 -3.24
N ILE A 63 -12.33 7.51 -2.40
CA ILE A 63 -12.45 8.85 -1.83
C ILE A 63 -12.54 9.91 -2.93
N LEU A 64 -11.60 9.91 -3.86
CA LEU A 64 -11.55 10.91 -4.93
C LEU A 64 -12.73 10.77 -5.89
N ASN A 65 -13.14 9.55 -6.21
CA ASN A 65 -14.23 9.31 -7.15
C ASN A 65 -15.63 9.57 -6.56
N ARG A 66 -15.77 9.68 -5.22
CA ARG A 66 -17.01 10.20 -4.58
C ARG A 66 -17.19 11.70 -4.81
N LEU A 67 -16.13 12.44 -5.10
CA LEU A 67 -16.19 13.86 -5.40
C LEU A 67 -16.73 14.06 -6.83
N PRO A 68 -17.88 14.73 -7.00
CA PRO A 68 -18.49 14.84 -8.34
C PRO A 68 -17.62 15.58 -9.33
N TRP A 69 -16.80 16.50 -8.87
CA TRP A 69 -15.92 17.36 -9.67
C TRP A 69 -14.52 16.74 -9.91
N CYS A 70 -14.22 15.58 -9.35
CA CYS A 70 -12.92 14.92 -9.48
C CYS A 70 -13.08 13.55 -10.16
N TRP A 71 -12.15 13.22 -11.04
CA TRP A 71 -12.01 11.86 -11.57
C TRP A 71 -10.61 11.33 -11.29
N ALA A 72 -10.55 10.32 -10.46
CA ALA A 72 -9.32 9.56 -10.21
C ALA A 72 -9.26 8.35 -11.14
N GLU A 73 -8.17 8.25 -11.84
CA GLU A 73 -7.81 7.17 -12.75
C GLU A 73 -6.53 6.50 -12.26
N ARG A 74 -6.25 5.28 -12.72
CA ARG A 74 -5.10 4.51 -12.25
C ARG A 74 -4.03 4.36 -13.31
N ALA A 75 -2.78 4.24 -12.87
CA ALA A 75 -1.66 3.78 -13.68
C ALA A 75 -0.74 2.87 -12.86
N TYR A 76 -0.14 1.90 -13.52
CA TYR A 76 0.83 0.98 -12.94
C TYR A 76 2.14 1.05 -13.72
N ALA A 77 3.24 0.61 -13.12
CA ALA A 77 4.47 0.42 -13.85
C ALA A 77 4.21 -0.55 -15.03
N PRO A 78 4.61 -0.21 -16.26
CA PRO A 78 4.37 -1.08 -17.41
C PRO A 78 5.22 -2.35 -17.28
N ALA A 79 4.61 -3.50 -17.60
CA ALA A 79 5.38 -4.72 -17.77
C ALA A 79 6.38 -4.58 -18.93
N PRO A 80 7.48 -5.35 -18.95
CA PRO A 80 8.54 -5.19 -19.95
C PRO A 80 8.08 -5.22 -21.41
N ASP A 81 7.07 -6.04 -21.70
CA ASP A 81 6.50 -6.15 -23.05
C ASP A 81 5.69 -4.89 -23.44
N LEU A 82 4.86 -4.37 -22.53
CA LEU A 82 4.18 -3.11 -22.76
C LEU A 82 5.18 -1.96 -22.88
N GLU A 83 6.16 -1.89 -22.00
CA GLU A 83 7.17 -0.83 -22.05
C GLU A 83 7.94 -0.84 -23.37
N ALA A 84 8.34 -2.02 -23.86
CA ALA A 84 9.01 -2.16 -25.15
C ALA A 84 8.15 -1.62 -26.30
N VAL A 85 6.86 -1.92 -26.33
CA VAL A 85 5.93 -1.43 -27.34
C VAL A 85 5.75 0.09 -27.24
N LEU A 86 5.59 0.64 -26.03
CA LEU A 86 5.47 2.08 -25.81
C LEU A 86 6.73 2.83 -26.28
N ARG A 87 7.92 2.32 -25.95
CA ARG A 87 9.19 2.91 -26.37
C ARG A 87 9.35 2.87 -27.90
N ALA A 88 9.10 1.73 -28.53
CA ALA A 88 9.23 1.57 -29.99
C ALA A 88 8.31 2.51 -30.78
N ARG A 89 7.16 2.88 -30.20
CA ARG A 89 6.18 3.76 -30.84
C ARG A 89 6.26 5.22 -30.41
N GLY A 90 7.11 5.57 -29.45
CA GLY A 90 7.13 6.91 -28.85
C GLY A 90 5.82 7.27 -28.15
N THR A 91 5.08 6.27 -27.67
CA THR A 91 3.80 6.46 -26.98
C THR A 91 4.04 6.70 -25.48
N PRO A 92 3.47 7.75 -24.88
CA PRO A 92 3.63 7.99 -23.45
C PRO A 92 2.85 6.98 -22.62
N LEU A 93 3.24 6.83 -21.34
CA LEU A 93 2.46 6.10 -20.35
C LEU A 93 1.11 6.79 -20.13
N PHE A 94 0.07 6.00 -19.94
CA PHE A 94 -1.33 6.47 -19.89
C PHE A 94 -2.09 5.88 -18.70
N THR A 95 -3.20 6.52 -18.34
CA THR A 95 -4.14 6.02 -17.33
C THR A 95 -4.97 4.85 -17.85
N LEU A 96 -5.42 3.95 -16.97
CA LEU A 96 -6.16 2.76 -17.37
C LEU A 96 -7.58 3.07 -17.85
N GLU A 97 -8.31 3.97 -17.18
CA GLU A 97 -9.72 4.20 -17.45
C GLU A 97 -9.92 4.92 -18.79
N SER A 98 -9.34 6.10 -18.98
CA SER A 98 -9.54 6.91 -20.17
C SER A 98 -8.51 6.71 -21.28
N LYS A 99 -7.34 6.15 -20.96
CA LYS A 99 -6.14 6.13 -21.82
C LYS A 99 -5.55 7.52 -22.04
N THR A 100 -5.69 8.42 -21.07
CA THR A 100 -5.07 9.75 -21.15
C THR A 100 -3.59 9.66 -20.77
N PRO A 101 -2.69 10.36 -21.48
CA PRO A 101 -1.29 10.48 -21.06
C PRO A 101 -1.17 11.02 -19.64
N LEU A 102 -0.26 10.48 -18.84
CA LEU A 102 -0.07 10.96 -17.46
C LEU A 102 0.32 12.45 -17.42
N ALA A 103 1.00 12.95 -18.44
CA ALA A 103 1.39 14.35 -18.54
C ALA A 103 0.20 15.33 -18.68
N GLU A 104 -0.97 14.84 -19.06
CA GLU A 104 -2.21 15.63 -19.23
C GLU A 104 -3.10 15.61 -17.98
N MET A 105 -2.68 14.97 -16.91
CA MET A 105 -3.40 14.98 -15.63
C MET A 105 -3.12 16.27 -14.85
N ASP A 106 -4.04 16.66 -13.96
CA ASP A 106 -3.82 17.84 -13.09
C ASP A 106 -2.79 17.51 -11.99
N PHE A 107 -2.86 16.30 -11.42
CA PHE A 107 -1.78 15.78 -10.57
C PHE A 107 -1.65 14.25 -10.65
N ILE A 108 -0.46 13.75 -10.30
CA ILE A 108 -0.12 12.34 -10.22
C ILE A 108 0.23 12.02 -8.76
N GLY A 109 -0.50 11.10 -8.14
CA GLY A 109 -0.23 10.61 -6.80
C GLY A 109 0.48 9.26 -6.84
N PHE A 110 1.75 9.21 -6.44
CA PHE A 110 2.51 7.95 -6.32
C PHE A 110 2.40 7.35 -4.92
N THR A 111 2.26 6.04 -4.85
CA THR A 111 2.34 5.27 -3.61
C THR A 111 3.76 4.74 -3.43
N LEU A 112 4.48 5.22 -2.42
CA LEU A 112 5.83 4.74 -2.06
C LEU A 112 5.72 3.65 -0.99
N GLN A 113 5.63 2.39 -1.40
CA GLN A 113 5.50 1.26 -0.46
C GLN A 113 6.86 0.86 0.15
N SER A 114 7.91 0.91 -0.64
CA SER A 114 9.28 0.65 -0.21
C SER A 114 10.27 1.33 -1.16
N GLU A 115 11.53 1.42 -0.72
CA GLU A 115 12.65 1.98 -1.50
C GLU A 115 12.91 1.20 -2.80
N LEU A 116 12.53 -0.08 -2.85
CA LEU A 116 12.67 -0.92 -4.06
C LEU A 116 11.86 -0.38 -5.25
N THR A 117 10.82 0.41 -5.01
CA THR A 117 9.98 0.97 -6.07
C THR A 117 10.44 2.35 -6.56
N TYR A 118 11.46 2.96 -5.98
CA TYR A 118 11.89 4.32 -6.35
C TYR A 118 12.32 4.43 -7.80
N THR A 119 13.07 3.44 -8.31
CA THR A 119 13.46 3.42 -9.73
C THR A 119 12.26 3.25 -10.67
N SER A 120 11.25 2.50 -10.25
CA SER A 120 10.00 2.38 -11.01
C SER A 120 9.23 3.70 -11.08
N VAL A 121 9.21 4.50 -9.98
CA VAL A 121 8.65 5.86 -10.00
C VAL A 121 9.35 6.71 -11.07
N LEU A 122 10.70 6.71 -11.09
CA LEU A 122 11.47 7.47 -12.06
C LEU A 122 11.19 6.98 -13.50
N ASN A 123 11.10 5.67 -13.71
CA ASN A 123 10.74 5.12 -15.02
C ASN A 123 9.33 5.55 -15.46
N MET A 124 8.35 5.56 -14.56
CA MET A 124 6.99 5.99 -14.89
C MET A 124 6.93 7.50 -15.24
N ILE A 125 7.69 8.35 -14.52
CA ILE A 125 7.82 9.78 -14.83
C ILE A 125 8.46 9.98 -16.21
N ASP A 126 9.54 9.25 -16.52
CA ASP A 126 10.20 9.27 -17.82
C ASP A 126 9.26 8.78 -18.93
N ARG A 127 8.55 7.66 -18.71
CA ARG A 127 7.57 7.13 -19.67
C ARG A 127 6.37 8.04 -19.88
N ALA A 128 6.03 8.88 -18.89
CA ALA A 128 5.02 9.94 -19.05
C ALA A 128 5.50 11.11 -19.92
N GLY A 129 6.78 11.16 -20.28
CA GLY A 129 7.37 12.29 -21.01
C GLY A 129 7.58 13.53 -20.14
N LEU A 130 7.64 13.36 -18.82
CA LEU A 130 7.81 14.46 -17.87
C LEU A 130 9.29 14.63 -17.48
N PRO A 131 9.76 15.87 -17.21
CA PRO A 131 11.06 16.10 -16.62
C PRO A 131 11.20 15.33 -15.30
N LEU A 132 12.27 14.54 -15.15
CA LEU A 132 12.51 13.77 -13.93
C LEU A 132 12.60 14.66 -12.70
N ARG A 133 13.44 15.71 -12.78
CA ARG A 133 13.64 16.61 -11.64
C ARG A 133 12.48 17.59 -11.50
N SER A 134 11.99 17.73 -10.26
CA SER A 134 10.86 18.62 -9.93
C SER A 134 11.10 20.08 -10.32
N ASN A 135 12.34 20.57 -10.15
CA ASN A 135 12.71 21.95 -10.51
C ASN A 135 12.79 22.23 -12.02
N GLN A 136 12.70 21.21 -12.86
CA GLN A 136 12.66 21.35 -14.34
C GLN A 136 11.22 21.36 -14.88
N ARG A 137 10.23 21.13 -14.02
CA ARG A 137 8.82 21.10 -14.43
C ARG A 137 8.23 22.49 -14.54
N ALA A 138 7.57 22.76 -15.66
CA ALA A 138 6.86 24.00 -15.93
C ALA A 138 5.42 23.98 -15.40
N ASN A 139 4.72 25.11 -15.50
CA ASN A 139 3.32 25.26 -15.07
C ASN A 139 2.36 24.28 -15.76
N ALA A 140 2.65 23.90 -17.01
CA ALA A 140 1.82 22.97 -17.79
C ALA A 140 1.94 21.50 -17.34
N HIS A 141 2.99 21.16 -16.58
CA HIS A 141 3.16 19.80 -16.11
C HIS A 141 2.35 19.53 -14.83
N PRO A 142 1.84 18.30 -14.64
CA PRO A 142 1.13 17.93 -13.42
C PRO A 142 1.98 18.13 -12.17
N ILE A 143 1.32 18.33 -11.04
CA ILE A 143 1.97 18.23 -9.74
C ILE A 143 2.17 16.75 -9.41
N ILE A 144 3.37 16.36 -8.99
CA ILE A 144 3.66 14.98 -8.56
C ILE A 144 3.69 14.92 -7.04
N VAL A 145 2.73 14.19 -6.49
CA VAL A 145 2.60 13.96 -5.04
C VAL A 145 2.98 12.52 -4.73
N ALA A 146 3.62 12.29 -3.61
CA ALA A 146 3.89 10.95 -3.12
C ALA A 146 3.37 10.75 -1.69
N GLY A 147 2.89 9.54 -1.41
CA GLY A 147 2.43 9.11 -0.09
C GLY A 147 2.85 7.68 0.23
N GLY A 148 2.40 7.15 1.34
CA GLY A 148 2.74 5.81 1.80
C GLY A 148 3.96 5.76 2.73
N PRO A 149 4.39 4.55 3.16
CA PRO A 149 5.47 4.38 4.14
C PRO A 149 6.79 5.06 3.76
N GLY A 150 7.16 5.03 2.48
CA GLY A 150 8.40 5.66 1.97
C GLY A 150 8.38 7.21 2.05
N ALA A 151 7.21 7.83 2.14
CA ALA A 151 7.09 9.29 2.26
C ALA A 151 7.54 9.82 3.64
N LEU A 152 7.73 8.94 4.64
CA LEU A 152 8.27 9.32 5.94
C LEU A 152 9.79 9.56 5.90
N ASN A 153 10.46 9.05 4.86
CA ASN A 153 11.83 9.40 4.53
C ASN A 153 11.86 9.98 3.10
N PRO A 154 11.48 11.26 2.91
CA PRO A 154 11.30 11.84 1.58
C PRO A 154 12.61 12.17 0.86
N ASP A 155 13.72 12.30 1.58
CA ASP A 155 14.98 12.86 1.07
C ASP A 155 15.49 12.17 -0.20
N PRO A 156 15.51 10.83 -0.32
CA PRO A 156 15.99 10.17 -1.55
C PRO A 156 15.17 10.56 -2.79
N MET A 157 13.88 10.84 -2.63
CA MET A 157 12.96 11.16 -3.70
C MET A 157 12.64 12.66 -3.83
N ALA A 158 13.09 13.48 -2.89
CA ALA A 158 12.86 14.94 -2.88
C ALA A 158 13.26 15.67 -4.17
N PRO A 159 14.35 15.28 -4.90
CA PRO A 159 14.67 15.91 -6.17
C PRO A 159 13.66 15.64 -7.31
N PHE A 160 12.79 14.63 -7.16
CA PHE A 160 11.91 14.13 -8.21
C PHE A 160 10.43 14.33 -7.93
N ILE A 161 10.04 14.49 -6.68
CA ILE A 161 8.66 14.62 -6.22
C ILE A 161 8.41 16.07 -5.78
N ASP A 162 7.23 16.60 -6.08
CA ASP A 162 6.87 17.98 -5.76
C ASP A 162 6.36 18.15 -4.33
N ALA A 163 5.60 17.16 -3.84
CA ALA A 163 5.06 17.17 -2.49
C ALA A 163 4.93 15.74 -1.93
N PHE A 164 5.12 15.59 -0.63
CA PHE A 164 4.95 14.32 0.08
C PHE A 164 3.85 14.45 1.13
N VAL A 165 3.00 13.44 1.22
CA VAL A 165 2.03 13.27 2.30
C VAL A 165 2.69 12.41 3.38
N VAL A 166 2.93 13.01 4.54
CA VAL A 166 3.55 12.35 5.70
C VAL A 166 2.45 11.84 6.62
N GLY A 167 2.18 10.55 6.59
CA GLY A 167 1.14 9.88 7.40
C GLY A 167 -0.03 9.37 6.60
N ASP A 168 -1.20 9.31 7.24
CA ASP A 168 -2.43 8.77 6.66
C ASP A 168 -2.98 9.70 5.58
N GLY A 169 -3.43 9.13 4.47
CA GLY A 169 -3.73 9.86 3.24
C GLY A 169 -5.20 10.22 3.03
N GLU A 170 -6.12 9.67 3.80
CA GLU A 170 -7.57 9.70 3.56
C GLU A 170 -8.15 11.12 3.53
N GLU A 171 -7.76 11.94 4.50
CA GLU A 171 -8.15 13.34 4.55
C GLU A 171 -7.27 14.21 3.66
N ALA A 172 -5.96 13.95 3.68
CA ALA A 172 -4.96 14.73 2.94
C ALA A 172 -5.25 14.75 1.44
N ILE A 173 -5.69 13.63 0.86
CA ILE A 173 -5.96 13.57 -0.59
C ILE A 173 -7.13 14.47 -1.00
N CYS A 174 -8.16 14.60 -0.15
CA CYS A 174 -9.28 15.51 -0.38
C CYS A 174 -8.85 16.97 -0.30
N GLU A 175 -7.99 17.31 0.67
CA GLU A 175 -7.48 18.67 0.84
C GLU A 175 -6.56 19.06 -0.34
N ILE A 176 -5.68 18.15 -0.77
CA ILE A 176 -4.81 18.33 -1.94
C ILE A 176 -5.65 18.53 -3.20
N ALA A 177 -6.63 17.67 -3.43
CA ALA A 177 -7.53 17.77 -4.59
C ALA A 177 -8.29 19.11 -4.60
N SER A 178 -8.84 19.52 -3.45
CA SER A 178 -9.55 20.77 -3.29
C SER A 178 -8.65 21.99 -3.51
N CYS A 179 -7.44 21.95 -2.97
CA CYS A 179 -6.41 22.98 -3.14
C CYS A 179 -6.04 23.15 -4.63
N LEU A 180 -5.72 22.05 -5.32
CA LEU A 180 -5.32 22.07 -6.73
C LEU A 180 -6.48 22.45 -7.65
N ARG A 181 -7.72 22.06 -7.33
CA ARG A 181 -8.92 22.52 -8.02
C ARG A 181 -9.05 24.04 -7.94
N GLY A 182 -8.92 24.61 -6.73
CA GLY A 182 -9.00 26.07 -6.53
C GLY A 182 -7.91 26.87 -7.26
N LEU A 183 -6.76 26.22 -7.50
CA LEU A 183 -5.61 26.83 -8.17
C LEU A 183 -5.36 26.28 -9.58
N ARG A 184 -6.38 25.75 -10.26
CA ARG A 184 -6.21 25.11 -11.57
C ARG A 184 -5.50 26.03 -12.58
N GLN A 185 -5.83 27.32 -12.58
CA GLN A 185 -5.22 28.35 -13.43
C GLN A 185 -3.98 29.01 -12.78
N GLY A 186 -3.64 28.64 -11.55
CA GLY A 186 -2.50 29.18 -10.81
C GLY A 186 -1.17 28.66 -11.34
N THR A 187 -0.12 29.40 -11.05
CA THR A 187 1.25 29.00 -11.35
C THR A 187 1.65 27.76 -10.50
N ARG A 188 2.64 27.04 -10.99
CA ARG A 188 3.21 25.91 -10.23
C ARG A 188 3.66 26.33 -8.84
N ARG A 189 4.27 27.51 -8.71
CA ARG A 189 4.73 28.04 -7.45
C ARG A 189 3.57 28.26 -6.46
N GLU A 190 2.49 28.89 -6.89
CA GLU A 190 1.31 29.12 -6.05
C GLU A 190 0.71 27.77 -5.59
N LYS A 191 0.64 26.79 -6.49
CA LYS A 191 0.20 25.44 -6.14
C LYS A 191 1.08 24.81 -5.04
N LEU A 192 2.40 24.86 -5.20
CA LEU A 192 3.35 24.30 -4.22
C LEU A 192 3.31 25.05 -2.88
N GLU A 193 3.23 26.38 -2.89
CA GLU A 193 3.09 27.18 -1.67
C GLU A 193 1.81 26.85 -0.91
N SER A 194 0.69 26.68 -1.63
CA SER A 194 -0.59 26.30 -1.03
C SER A 194 -0.55 24.88 -0.46
N LEU A 195 0.00 23.90 -1.20
CA LEU A 195 0.20 22.54 -0.72
C LEU A 195 1.08 22.49 0.54
N GLY A 196 2.15 23.29 0.57
CA GLY A 196 3.02 23.40 1.73
C GLY A 196 2.34 24.01 2.98
N GLY A 197 1.19 24.64 2.83
CA GLY A 197 0.32 25.09 3.92
C GLY A 197 -0.51 24.00 4.56
N LEU A 198 -0.72 22.86 3.89
CA LEU A 198 -1.52 21.76 4.39
C LEU A 198 -0.79 20.98 5.48
N SER A 199 -1.52 20.54 6.49
CA SER A 199 -0.95 19.71 7.57
C SER A 199 -0.44 18.39 7.01
N GLY A 200 0.75 17.95 7.44
CA GLY A 200 1.35 16.69 7.01
C GLY A 200 1.85 16.68 5.56
N VAL A 201 1.85 17.81 4.88
CA VAL A 201 2.41 17.90 3.52
C VAL A 201 3.79 18.55 3.56
N PHE A 202 4.77 17.83 3.04
CA PHE A 202 6.15 18.29 2.86
C PHE A 202 6.39 18.63 1.39
N VAL A 203 6.78 19.87 1.11
CA VAL A 203 7.12 20.36 -0.23
C VAL A 203 8.61 20.68 -0.27
N PRO A 204 9.46 19.83 -0.88
CA PRO A 204 10.93 20.03 -0.86
C PRO A 204 11.37 21.40 -1.34
N ALA A 205 10.74 21.95 -2.37
CA ALA A 205 11.08 23.25 -2.95
C ALA A 205 10.90 24.45 -1.99
N LEU A 206 10.17 24.27 -0.87
CA LEU A 206 9.93 25.29 0.16
C LEU A 206 10.84 25.13 1.38
N HIS A 207 11.74 24.15 1.36
CA HIS A 207 12.63 23.85 2.47
C HIS A 207 14.09 23.96 2.00
N ASP A 208 14.86 24.79 2.68
CA ASP A 208 16.30 24.86 2.46
C ASP A 208 16.94 23.58 3.03
N VAL A 209 17.64 22.88 2.16
CA VAL A 209 18.43 21.71 2.54
C VAL A 209 19.91 22.13 2.50
N ALA A 210 20.55 22.16 3.66
CA ALA A 210 21.99 22.33 3.74
C ALA A 210 22.68 20.98 3.63
N VAL A 211 23.65 20.88 2.72
CA VAL A 211 24.54 19.72 2.64
C VAL A 211 25.84 20.06 3.36
N ARG A 212 26.19 19.29 4.39
CA ARG A 212 27.45 19.44 5.12
C ARG A 212 28.62 18.97 4.25
N ALA A 213 29.83 19.33 4.65
CA ALA A 213 31.05 18.94 3.95
C ALA A 213 31.26 17.39 3.90
N ASP A 214 30.69 16.66 4.84
CA ASP A 214 30.69 15.19 4.89
C ASP A 214 29.57 14.54 4.03
N GLY A 215 28.81 15.34 3.29
CA GLY A 215 27.69 14.89 2.46
C GLY A 215 26.37 14.67 3.22
N ALA A 216 26.35 14.86 4.53
CA ALA A 216 25.15 14.72 5.31
C ALA A 216 24.15 15.85 5.01
N ILE A 217 22.91 15.49 4.76
CA ILE A 217 21.81 16.42 4.55
C ILE A 217 21.34 16.92 5.92
N VAL A 218 21.33 18.22 6.10
CA VAL A 218 20.80 18.87 7.30
C VAL A 218 19.56 19.66 6.88
N SER A 219 18.39 19.16 7.23
CA SER A 219 17.16 19.93 7.04
C SER A 219 17.13 21.12 8.02
N ASN A 220 16.60 22.25 7.55
CA ASN A 220 16.35 23.38 8.44
C ASN A 220 15.28 22.99 9.46
N PRO A 221 15.58 22.95 10.78
CA PRO A 221 14.61 22.55 11.80
C PRO A 221 13.48 23.56 12.00
N ALA A 222 13.49 24.69 11.32
CA ALA A 222 12.52 25.77 11.50
C ALA A 222 11.08 25.37 11.08
N ARG A 223 10.90 24.32 10.27
CA ARG A 223 9.58 23.84 9.89
C ARG A 223 9.45 22.34 10.12
N LYS A 224 8.86 22.00 11.24
CA LYS A 224 8.56 20.60 11.60
C LYS A 224 7.30 20.14 10.89
N ILE A 225 7.40 19.13 10.05
CA ILE A 225 6.23 18.47 9.46
C ILE A 225 5.64 17.49 10.49
N VAL A 226 4.40 17.72 10.86
CA VAL A 226 3.67 16.84 11.78
C VAL A 226 2.95 15.78 10.96
N ARG A 227 3.20 14.51 11.28
CA ARG A 227 2.57 13.38 10.61
C ARG A 227 1.04 13.42 10.79
N ARG A 228 0.29 13.24 9.73
CA ARG A 228 -1.17 13.04 9.80
C ARG A 228 -1.50 11.67 10.37
N THR A 229 -2.58 11.62 11.13
CA THR A 229 -3.07 10.40 11.74
C THR A 229 -4.59 10.44 11.75
N VAL A 230 -5.23 9.49 11.10
CA VAL A 230 -6.66 9.24 11.25
C VAL A 230 -6.86 8.57 12.61
N THR A 231 -7.57 9.24 13.52
CA THR A 231 -7.74 8.78 14.91
C THR A 231 -8.92 7.84 15.08
N ASP A 232 -9.98 8.02 14.30
CA ASP A 232 -11.19 7.20 14.30
C ASP A 232 -11.25 6.37 13.00
N LEU A 233 -10.94 5.07 13.10
CA LEU A 233 -10.97 4.18 11.95
C LEU A 233 -12.39 3.80 11.53
N ASP A 234 -13.37 3.86 12.43
CA ASP A 234 -14.77 3.56 12.09
C ASP A 234 -15.37 4.66 11.20
N ALA A 235 -14.98 5.90 11.45
CA ALA A 235 -15.37 7.04 10.63
C ALA A 235 -14.52 7.19 9.36
N ALA A 236 -13.34 6.54 9.30
CA ALA A 236 -12.45 6.63 8.16
C ALA A 236 -13.12 6.09 6.88
N PRO A 237 -12.97 6.79 5.74
CA PRO A 237 -13.50 6.32 4.47
C PRO A 237 -12.90 4.96 4.09
N VAL A 238 -13.75 4.06 3.64
CA VAL A 238 -13.38 2.77 3.07
C VAL A 238 -13.98 2.63 1.67
N PRO A 239 -13.45 1.77 0.80
CA PRO A 239 -14.09 1.48 -0.48
C PRO A 239 -15.49 0.91 -0.25
N GLU A 240 -16.50 1.49 -0.89
CA GLU A 240 -17.86 0.89 -0.91
C GLU A 240 -17.90 -0.38 -1.77
N SER A 241 -16.99 -0.45 -2.74
CA SER A 241 -16.78 -1.63 -3.59
C SER A 241 -15.33 -1.64 -4.06
N TYR A 242 -14.71 -2.82 -3.99
CA TYR A 242 -13.38 -3.03 -4.52
C TYR A 242 -13.44 -3.17 -6.04
N LEU A 243 -12.36 -2.78 -6.70
CA LEU A 243 -12.15 -3.09 -8.10
C LEU A 243 -11.88 -4.59 -8.24
N VAL A 244 -12.67 -5.28 -9.07
CA VAL A 244 -12.50 -6.71 -9.30
C VAL A 244 -11.88 -6.92 -10.68
N PRO A 245 -10.67 -7.50 -10.77
CA PRO A 245 -9.94 -7.66 -12.02
C PRO A 245 -10.53 -8.75 -12.91
N PHE A 246 -10.27 -8.64 -14.20
CA PHE A 246 -10.45 -9.73 -15.18
C PHE A 246 -9.18 -10.57 -15.39
N ALA A 247 -8.11 -10.22 -14.68
CA ALA A 247 -6.82 -10.89 -14.73
C ALA A 247 -6.45 -11.38 -13.33
N GLN A 248 -5.75 -12.49 -13.27
CA GLN A 248 -5.29 -13.04 -11.99
C GLN A 248 -4.32 -12.08 -11.29
N LEU A 249 -4.53 -11.89 -9.99
CA LEU A 249 -3.67 -11.12 -9.09
C LEU A 249 -2.76 -12.05 -8.27
N VAL A 250 -1.71 -11.47 -7.70
CA VAL A 250 -0.86 -12.15 -6.70
C VAL A 250 -1.67 -12.41 -5.41
N HIS A 251 -2.54 -11.45 -5.05
CA HIS A 251 -3.45 -11.55 -3.91
C HIS A 251 -4.88 -11.33 -4.39
N ASP A 252 -5.55 -12.40 -4.78
CA ASP A 252 -6.93 -12.37 -5.30
C ASP A 252 -7.94 -12.51 -4.16
N ARG A 253 -8.04 -11.45 -3.36
CA ARG A 253 -8.91 -11.36 -2.18
C ARG A 253 -9.16 -9.92 -1.77
N ALA A 254 -10.26 -9.68 -1.08
CA ALA A 254 -10.52 -8.36 -0.51
C ALA A 254 -9.83 -8.19 0.85
N GLY A 255 -9.16 -7.06 1.04
CA GLY A 255 -8.52 -6.73 2.32
C GLY A 255 -9.38 -5.79 3.16
N ILE A 256 -9.65 -6.13 4.40
CA ILE A 256 -10.29 -5.24 5.38
C ILE A 256 -9.30 -4.94 6.49
N GLU A 257 -8.94 -3.66 6.62
CA GLU A 257 -8.08 -3.21 7.70
C GLU A 257 -8.86 -3.19 9.02
N ILE A 258 -8.42 -4.02 9.96
CA ILE A 258 -9.03 -4.13 11.29
C ILE A 258 -8.31 -3.29 12.34
N MET A 259 -7.01 -3.06 12.12
CA MET A 259 -6.15 -2.35 13.06
C MET A 259 -4.97 -1.74 12.34
N LEU A 260 -4.66 -0.49 12.64
CA LEU A 260 -3.44 0.22 12.24
C LEU A 260 -2.47 0.37 13.39
N GLY A 261 -1.18 0.29 13.07
CA GLY A 261 -0.10 0.37 14.05
C GLY A 261 0.16 -0.95 14.76
N CYS A 262 1.17 -0.95 15.62
CA CYS A 262 1.60 -2.10 16.43
C CYS A 262 2.18 -1.60 17.75
N ALA A 263 1.78 -2.22 18.87
CA ALA A 263 2.26 -1.87 20.21
C ALA A 263 3.69 -2.43 20.48
N HIS A 264 4.13 -3.42 19.70
CA HIS A 264 5.43 -4.03 19.85
C HIS A 264 6.56 -3.11 19.39
N GLY A 265 7.71 -3.27 19.98
CA GLY A 265 8.88 -2.42 19.72
C GLY A 265 10.02 -3.17 19.04
N CYS A 266 9.74 -4.07 18.09
CA CYS A 266 10.79 -4.77 17.34
C CYS A 266 11.71 -3.74 16.69
N ARG A 267 13.02 -3.79 16.98
CA ARG A 267 13.97 -2.72 16.63
C ARG A 267 14.22 -2.59 15.12
N PHE A 268 13.99 -3.64 14.37
CA PHE A 268 14.11 -3.65 12.91
C PHE A 268 12.84 -3.18 12.18
N CYS A 269 11.69 -3.09 12.88
CA CYS A 269 10.40 -2.90 12.23
C CYS A 269 10.06 -1.42 12.06
N GLN A 270 10.24 -0.87 10.87
CA GLN A 270 9.80 0.48 10.52
C GLN A 270 8.27 0.61 10.68
N ALA A 271 7.50 -0.34 10.15
CA ALA A 271 6.03 -0.29 10.17
C ALA A 271 5.47 -0.17 11.58
N GLY A 272 6.04 -0.90 12.57
CA GLY A 272 5.67 -0.81 13.96
C GLY A 272 5.94 0.55 14.60
N MET A 273 6.86 1.35 14.07
CA MET A 273 7.17 2.70 14.54
C MET A 273 6.34 3.76 13.83
N ILE A 274 6.28 3.71 12.51
CA ILE A 274 5.56 4.72 11.72
C ILE A 274 4.04 4.59 11.81
N GLY A 275 3.51 3.41 12.11
CA GLY A 275 2.07 3.16 12.24
C GLY A 275 1.44 3.59 13.56
N ARG A 276 2.23 4.01 14.57
CA ARG A 276 1.71 4.43 15.88
C ARG A 276 0.91 5.73 15.79
N PRO A 277 -0.09 5.94 16.71
CA PRO A 277 -0.59 5.02 17.74
C PRO A 277 -1.35 3.81 17.16
N VAL A 278 -1.57 2.78 17.97
CA VAL A 278 -2.47 1.67 17.63
C VAL A 278 -3.90 2.20 17.59
N ARG A 279 -4.62 1.86 16.54
CA ARG A 279 -6.03 2.23 16.33
C ARG A 279 -6.74 1.02 15.79
N THR A 280 -7.94 0.75 16.28
CA THR A 280 -8.75 -0.40 15.90
C THR A 280 -10.05 0.05 15.28
N ARG A 281 -10.58 -0.74 14.40
CA ARG A 281 -11.94 -0.64 13.88
C ARG A 281 -12.84 -1.51 14.74
N SER A 282 -14.07 -1.10 14.99
CA SER A 282 -15.03 -1.89 15.78
C SER A 282 -15.44 -3.16 15.03
N ILE A 283 -15.84 -4.19 15.78
CA ILE A 283 -16.34 -5.45 15.21
C ILE A 283 -17.55 -5.18 14.32
N ASP A 284 -18.51 -4.37 14.76
CA ASP A 284 -19.70 -4.04 13.99
C ASP A 284 -19.36 -3.41 12.63
N THR A 285 -18.38 -2.49 12.62
CA THR A 285 -17.92 -1.89 11.36
C THR A 285 -17.24 -2.92 10.48
N ILE A 286 -16.38 -3.79 11.03
CA ILE A 286 -15.71 -4.85 10.27
C ILE A 286 -16.74 -5.79 9.64
N GLU A 287 -17.73 -6.25 10.40
CA GLU A 287 -18.79 -7.14 9.90
C GLU A 287 -19.60 -6.50 8.77
N ARG A 288 -19.99 -5.24 8.94
CA ARG A 288 -20.68 -4.49 7.89
C ARG A 288 -19.83 -4.39 6.62
N LEU A 289 -18.54 -4.11 6.75
CA LEU A 289 -17.62 -4.06 5.61
C LEU A 289 -17.45 -5.41 4.94
N MET A 290 -17.45 -6.51 5.69
CA MET A 290 -17.40 -7.86 5.12
C MET A 290 -18.63 -8.12 4.25
N ASP A 291 -19.84 -7.87 4.77
CA ASP A 291 -21.09 -8.06 4.05
C ASP A 291 -21.17 -7.23 2.77
N GLU A 292 -20.82 -5.94 2.87
CA GLU A 292 -20.81 -5.04 1.72
C GLU A 292 -19.81 -5.49 0.66
N THR A 293 -18.62 -5.92 1.08
CA THR A 293 -17.57 -6.38 0.18
C THR A 293 -17.97 -7.65 -0.55
N LEU A 294 -18.39 -8.68 0.17
CA LEU A 294 -18.81 -9.96 -0.44
C LEU A 294 -19.93 -9.75 -1.45
N ARG A 295 -20.97 -9.02 -1.05
CA ARG A 295 -22.14 -8.77 -1.92
C ARG A 295 -21.79 -8.00 -3.20
N ARG A 296 -20.81 -7.06 -3.14
CA ARG A 296 -20.48 -6.16 -4.26
C ARG A 296 -19.37 -6.67 -5.17
N THR A 297 -18.60 -7.64 -4.71
CA THR A 297 -17.42 -8.11 -5.44
C THR A 297 -17.48 -9.56 -5.85
N GLY A 298 -18.17 -10.41 -5.07
CA GLY A 298 -18.15 -11.86 -5.25
C GLY A 298 -16.79 -12.50 -4.92
N TYR A 299 -15.92 -11.83 -4.14
CA TYR A 299 -14.69 -12.46 -3.66
C TYR A 299 -14.99 -13.63 -2.74
N GLU A 300 -14.28 -14.72 -2.91
CA GLU A 300 -14.38 -15.93 -2.09
C GLU A 300 -13.45 -15.91 -0.87
N GLU A 301 -12.65 -14.84 -0.71
CA GLU A 301 -11.76 -14.66 0.44
C GLU A 301 -11.72 -13.21 0.91
N ILE A 302 -11.86 -13.02 2.23
CA ILE A 302 -11.60 -11.75 2.92
C ILE A 302 -10.35 -11.90 3.79
N SER A 303 -9.42 -10.96 3.66
CA SER A 303 -8.24 -10.88 4.50
C SER A 303 -8.40 -9.77 5.54
N LEU A 304 -8.36 -10.13 6.82
CA LEU A 304 -8.37 -9.17 7.93
C LEU A 304 -6.96 -8.64 8.17
N LEU A 305 -6.73 -7.39 7.76
CA LEU A 305 -5.39 -6.80 7.69
C LEU A 305 -5.02 -6.05 8.96
N SER A 306 -3.84 -6.34 9.48
CA SER A 306 -3.19 -5.63 10.59
C SER A 306 -1.69 -5.92 10.60
N LEU A 307 -0.93 -5.22 11.44
CA LEU A 307 0.47 -5.57 11.72
C LEU A 307 0.62 -6.69 12.76
N SER A 308 -0.43 -6.98 13.52
CA SER A 308 -0.44 -8.03 14.55
C SER A 308 -1.87 -8.38 14.93
N SER A 309 -2.47 -9.34 14.24
CA SER A 309 -3.89 -9.67 14.38
C SER A 309 -4.24 -10.24 15.76
N CYS A 310 -3.29 -10.90 16.44
CA CYS A 310 -3.49 -11.41 17.79
C CYS A 310 -3.62 -10.29 18.85
N ASP A 311 -3.14 -9.10 18.56
CA ASP A 311 -3.20 -7.95 19.49
C ASP A 311 -4.48 -7.11 19.32
N TYR A 312 -5.39 -7.50 18.44
CA TYR A 312 -6.70 -6.87 18.39
C TYR A 312 -7.47 -7.13 19.70
N PRO A 313 -8.05 -6.10 20.36
CA PRO A 313 -8.58 -6.22 21.75
C PRO A 313 -9.55 -7.37 21.97
N GLU A 314 -10.41 -7.65 20.99
CA GLU A 314 -11.42 -8.72 21.03
C GLU A 314 -11.18 -9.76 19.94
N ALA A 315 -9.92 -10.10 19.68
CA ALA A 315 -9.53 -10.97 18.56
C ALA A 315 -10.33 -12.28 18.49
N ARG A 316 -10.54 -12.98 19.62
CA ARG A 316 -11.32 -14.23 19.63
C ARG A 316 -12.74 -14.03 19.14
N THR A 317 -13.40 -12.98 19.61
CA THR A 317 -14.77 -12.63 19.21
C THR A 317 -14.83 -12.27 17.74
N LEU A 318 -13.96 -11.35 17.31
CA LEU A 318 -13.88 -10.90 15.91
C LEU A 318 -13.69 -12.07 14.96
N PHE A 319 -12.68 -12.90 15.18
CA PHE A 319 -12.35 -13.97 14.23
C PHE A 319 -13.40 -15.08 14.22
N ALA A 320 -14.01 -15.40 15.37
CA ALA A 320 -15.11 -16.37 15.42
C ALA A 320 -16.36 -15.84 14.70
N GLN A 321 -16.66 -14.56 14.82
CA GLN A 321 -17.79 -13.93 14.12
C GLN A 321 -17.52 -13.81 12.62
N ALA A 322 -16.33 -13.33 12.24
CA ALA A 322 -15.92 -13.20 10.85
C ALA A 322 -15.95 -14.55 10.11
N ALA A 323 -15.44 -15.62 10.75
CA ALA A 323 -15.48 -16.96 10.17
C ALA A 323 -16.90 -17.48 9.93
N ARG A 324 -17.80 -17.32 10.93
CA ARG A 324 -19.20 -17.72 10.76
C ARG A 324 -19.91 -16.95 9.65
N ARG A 325 -19.62 -15.64 9.54
CA ARG A 325 -20.24 -14.78 8.55
C ARG A 325 -19.76 -15.10 7.13
N ALA A 326 -18.47 -15.24 6.94
CA ALA A 326 -17.91 -15.63 5.66
C ALA A 326 -18.40 -17.01 5.20
N HIS A 327 -18.49 -17.97 6.13
CA HIS A 327 -19.02 -19.31 5.82
C HIS A 327 -20.47 -19.29 5.36
N ALA A 328 -21.29 -18.36 5.84
CA ALA A 328 -22.69 -18.23 5.39
C ALA A 328 -22.78 -17.78 3.91
N ASP A 329 -21.74 -17.15 3.39
CA ASP A 329 -21.62 -16.66 2.01
C ASP A 329 -20.64 -17.51 1.17
N ASP A 330 -20.30 -18.73 1.63
CA ASP A 330 -19.32 -19.65 1.00
C ASP A 330 -17.92 -19.01 0.80
N ALA A 331 -17.57 -18.04 1.63
CA ALA A 331 -16.29 -17.35 1.58
C ALA A 331 -15.36 -17.79 2.73
N ALA A 332 -14.07 -17.53 2.54
CA ALA A 332 -13.02 -17.78 3.54
C ALA A 332 -12.56 -16.47 4.21
N VAL A 333 -12.02 -16.60 5.43
CA VAL A 333 -11.35 -15.51 6.14
C VAL A 333 -9.89 -15.87 6.33
N SER A 334 -8.99 -14.91 6.10
CA SER A 334 -7.56 -15.05 6.40
C SER A 334 -7.04 -13.93 7.28
N ALA A 335 -6.03 -14.25 8.09
CA ALA A 335 -5.30 -13.31 8.94
C ALA A 335 -3.80 -13.49 8.71
N PRO A 336 -3.18 -12.69 7.86
CA PRO A 336 -1.79 -12.92 7.44
C PRO A 336 -0.74 -12.59 8.50
N SER A 337 -1.10 -11.82 9.54
CA SER A 337 -0.13 -11.29 10.52
C SER A 337 -0.34 -11.91 11.92
N LEU A 338 -0.05 -13.20 12.04
CA LEU A 338 -0.08 -13.92 13.32
C LEU A 338 1.26 -13.86 14.01
N ARG A 339 1.27 -13.61 15.31
CA ARG A 339 2.48 -13.69 16.16
C ARG A 339 2.67 -15.11 16.69
N LEU A 340 3.92 -15.38 17.11
CA LEU A 340 4.26 -16.60 17.86
C LEU A 340 3.74 -16.46 19.29
N ASP A 341 2.50 -16.87 19.52
CA ASP A 341 1.91 -17.13 20.82
C ASP A 341 0.88 -18.26 20.71
N THR A 342 0.54 -18.87 21.83
CA THR A 342 -0.39 -20.02 21.87
C THR A 342 -1.79 -19.65 21.35
N PHE A 343 -2.16 -18.39 21.44
CA PHE A 343 -3.43 -17.88 20.96
C PHE A 343 -3.49 -17.81 19.43
N ALA A 344 -2.32 -17.66 18.73
CA ALA A 344 -2.28 -17.60 17.27
C ALA A 344 -2.82 -18.88 16.62
N VAL A 345 -2.59 -20.05 17.20
CA VAL A 345 -3.10 -21.32 16.67
C VAL A 345 -4.61 -21.45 16.86
N GLU A 346 -5.14 -21.04 18.03
CA GLU A 346 -6.57 -20.99 18.25
C GLU A 346 -7.28 -20.08 17.26
N LEU A 347 -6.67 -18.93 16.98
CA LEU A 347 -7.16 -17.95 16.03
C LEU A 347 -7.13 -18.49 14.61
N ALA A 348 -6.02 -19.08 14.20
CA ALA A 348 -5.87 -19.71 12.89
C ALA A 348 -6.89 -20.85 12.69
N ASP A 349 -7.15 -21.62 13.73
CA ASP A 349 -8.12 -22.72 13.69
C ASP A 349 -9.56 -22.19 13.56
N ALA A 350 -9.89 -21.08 14.22
CA ALA A 350 -11.21 -20.46 14.14
C ALA A 350 -11.56 -19.98 12.73
N ILE A 351 -10.54 -19.52 11.95
CA ILE A 351 -10.74 -18.99 10.60
C ILE A 351 -10.50 -20.02 9.48
N SER A 352 -9.91 -21.17 9.77
CA SER A 352 -9.37 -22.06 8.74
C SER A 352 -10.39 -22.92 8.03
N GLY A 353 -11.69 -22.83 8.31
CA GLY A 353 -12.72 -23.55 7.57
C GLY A 353 -12.30 -24.98 7.10
N VAL A 354 -12.61 -25.35 5.86
CA VAL A 354 -12.30 -26.65 5.27
C VAL A 354 -10.87 -26.74 4.69
N ARG A 355 -10.24 -25.61 4.36
CA ARG A 355 -8.89 -25.58 3.76
C ARG A 355 -7.87 -25.04 4.75
N ARG A 356 -7.06 -25.92 5.35
CA ARG A 356 -5.88 -25.59 6.13
C ARG A 356 -4.69 -25.45 5.18
N SER A 357 -4.36 -24.23 4.76
CA SER A 357 -3.14 -23.95 3.98
C SER A 357 -1.88 -24.11 4.86
N GLY A 358 -0.96 -23.30 4.99
CA GLY A 358 0.15 -23.31 5.93
C GLY A 358 0.02 -22.20 6.95
N LEU A 359 0.64 -22.37 8.11
CA LEU A 359 0.87 -21.28 9.06
C LEU A 359 2.20 -20.61 8.78
N THR A 360 2.26 -19.30 8.96
CA THR A 360 3.50 -18.55 8.81
C THR A 360 3.81 -17.82 10.10
N PHE A 361 5.01 -18.05 10.63
CA PHE A 361 5.55 -17.37 11.80
C PHE A 361 6.86 -16.69 11.46
N ALA A 362 7.21 -15.67 12.22
CA ALA A 362 8.45 -14.93 12.06
C ALA A 362 9.25 -14.90 13.36
N PRO A 363 10.00 -15.95 13.68
CA PRO A 363 10.93 -15.95 14.80
C PRO A 363 12.02 -14.89 14.66
N GLU A 364 12.44 -14.58 13.45
CA GLU A 364 13.47 -13.63 13.01
C GLU A 364 14.88 -14.06 13.40
N ALA A 365 15.11 -14.57 14.62
CA ALA A 365 16.39 -15.07 15.11
C ALA A 365 16.22 -16.38 15.84
N ALA A 366 17.19 -17.29 15.71
CA ALA A 366 17.14 -18.60 16.32
C ALA A 366 17.55 -18.59 17.79
N THR A 367 18.47 -17.70 18.20
CA THR A 367 18.96 -17.66 19.58
C THR A 367 18.18 -16.68 20.45
N PRO A 368 17.90 -17.00 21.74
CA PRO A 368 17.27 -16.06 22.68
C PRO A 368 18.05 -14.76 22.82
N ARG A 369 19.39 -14.82 22.78
CA ARG A 369 20.26 -13.65 22.82
C ARG A 369 19.94 -12.69 21.68
N LEU A 370 19.88 -13.18 20.46
CA LEU A 370 19.68 -12.34 19.30
C LEU A 370 18.23 -11.84 19.22
N ARG A 371 17.24 -12.64 19.64
CA ARG A 371 15.84 -12.19 19.80
C ARG A 371 15.73 -11.01 20.80
N ALA A 372 16.49 -11.05 21.89
CA ALA A 372 16.55 -9.93 22.85
C ALA A 372 17.19 -8.67 22.21
N VAL A 373 18.24 -8.83 21.39
CA VAL A 373 18.86 -7.73 20.65
C VAL A 373 17.87 -7.02 19.76
N ILE A 374 17.01 -7.75 19.05
CA ILE A 374 15.99 -7.17 18.15
C ILE A 374 14.68 -6.81 18.86
N ASN A 375 14.59 -7.02 20.18
CA ASN A 375 13.38 -6.80 20.98
C ASN A 375 12.15 -7.59 20.50
N LYS A 376 12.36 -8.86 20.14
CA LYS A 376 11.29 -9.80 19.77
C LYS A 376 11.35 -11.03 20.66
N ASN A 377 10.99 -10.83 21.92
CA ASN A 377 11.19 -11.83 22.98
C ASN A 377 10.07 -12.88 22.96
N PHE A 378 10.47 -14.13 22.86
CA PHE A 378 9.76 -15.37 23.15
C PHE A 378 10.83 -16.44 23.40
N ASP A 379 10.49 -17.49 24.11
CA ASP A 379 11.37 -18.64 24.36
C ASP A 379 11.15 -19.77 23.34
N ASP A 380 12.09 -20.70 23.28
CA ASP A 380 12.00 -21.82 22.35
C ASP A 380 10.84 -22.75 22.71
N GLU A 381 10.51 -22.90 24.01
CA GLU A 381 9.36 -23.68 24.48
C GLU A 381 8.04 -23.14 23.89
N THR A 382 7.87 -21.81 23.85
CA THR A 382 6.73 -21.17 23.22
C THR A 382 6.66 -21.53 21.72
N LEU A 383 7.78 -21.47 21.00
CA LEU A 383 7.82 -21.82 19.58
C LEU A 383 7.39 -23.27 19.35
N PHE A 384 7.98 -24.23 20.09
CA PHE A 384 7.66 -25.65 19.95
C PHE A 384 6.22 -25.96 20.39
N THR A 385 5.73 -25.31 21.44
CA THR A 385 4.35 -25.46 21.89
C THR A 385 3.36 -24.99 20.80
N VAL A 386 3.60 -23.83 20.21
CA VAL A 386 2.76 -23.27 19.14
C VAL A 386 2.77 -24.17 17.90
N ILE A 387 3.94 -24.62 17.46
CA ILE A 387 4.06 -25.52 16.31
C ILE A 387 3.40 -26.88 16.60
N GLY A 388 3.67 -27.45 17.79
CA GLY A 388 3.08 -28.72 18.20
C GLY A 388 1.54 -28.67 18.28
N GLU A 389 0.98 -27.55 18.79
CA GLU A 389 -0.45 -27.34 18.80
C GLU A 389 -1.03 -27.23 17.38
N ALA A 390 -0.35 -26.51 16.49
CA ALA A 390 -0.73 -26.43 15.09
C ALA A 390 -0.78 -27.80 14.42
N MET A 391 0.25 -28.62 14.61
CA MET A 391 0.29 -29.99 14.07
C MET A 391 -0.79 -30.88 14.66
N ARG A 392 -1.06 -30.81 15.97
CA ARG A 392 -2.16 -31.56 16.61
C ARG A 392 -3.52 -31.20 16.07
N ARG A 393 -3.73 -29.95 15.64
CA ARG A 393 -4.96 -29.45 15.00
C ARG A 393 -5.01 -29.76 13.50
N GLY A 394 -4.01 -30.45 12.94
CA GLY A 394 -3.99 -30.95 11.57
C GLY A 394 -3.40 -29.98 10.54
N TRP A 395 -2.68 -28.95 10.96
CA TRP A 395 -1.86 -28.16 10.07
C TRP A 395 -0.66 -28.98 9.62
N GLN A 396 -0.39 -29.03 8.31
CA GLN A 396 0.67 -29.88 7.75
C GLN A 396 1.95 -29.11 7.44
N HIS A 397 1.85 -27.80 7.31
CA HIS A 397 2.98 -26.94 6.93
C HIS A 397 3.08 -25.73 7.85
N VAL A 398 4.27 -25.51 8.39
CA VAL A 398 4.62 -24.29 9.10
C VAL A 398 5.82 -23.66 8.39
N LYS A 399 5.68 -22.40 8.01
CA LYS A 399 6.72 -21.58 7.41
C LYS A 399 7.29 -20.64 8.45
N CYS A 400 8.60 -20.68 8.67
CA CYS A 400 9.29 -19.76 9.56
C CYS A 400 10.18 -18.81 8.79
N TYR A 401 10.14 -17.52 9.14
CA TYR A 401 11.04 -16.50 8.61
C TYR A 401 12.15 -16.20 9.60
N PHE A 402 13.38 -16.14 9.08
CA PHE A 402 14.58 -15.74 9.81
C PHE A 402 15.30 -14.63 9.05
N MET A 403 15.94 -13.74 9.80
CA MET A 403 16.80 -12.68 9.29
C MET A 403 18.25 -13.05 9.51
N ILE A 404 19.10 -12.69 8.56
CA ILE A 404 20.57 -12.81 8.65
C ILE A 404 21.16 -11.40 8.47
N GLY A 405 22.24 -11.09 9.20
CA GLY A 405 22.87 -9.78 9.19
C GLY A 405 22.36 -8.85 10.30
N LEU A 406 21.81 -9.40 11.38
CA LEU A 406 21.34 -8.64 12.52
C LEU A 406 22.50 -8.02 13.31
N PRO A 407 22.32 -6.89 14.01
CA PRO A 407 23.35 -6.32 14.87
C PRO A 407 23.85 -7.32 15.90
N THR A 408 25.17 -7.45 16.05
CA THR A 408 25.85 -8.37 16.97
C THR A 408 25.68 -9.87 16.66
N GLU A 409 25.17 -10.21 15.48
CA GLU A 409 25.05 -11.60 15.03
C GLU A 409 26.41 -12.25 14.85
N THR A 410 26.51 -13.53 15.21
CA THR A 410 27.68 -14.38 15.03
C THR A 410 27.35 -15.56 14.13
N ASP A 411 28.37 -16.27 13.64
CA ASP A 411 28.15 -17.45 12.79
C ASP A 411 27.37 -18.54 13.56
N GLU A 412 27.57 -18.66 14.87
CA GLU A 412 26.81 -19.58 15.70
C GLU A 412 25.33 -19.24 15.79
N ASP A 413 24.96 -17.95 15.75
CA ASP A 413 23.54 -17.54 15.70
C ASP A 413 22.90 -17.95 14.38
N VAL A 414 23.63 -17.88 13.27
CA VAL A 414 23.14 -18.29 11.94
C VAL A 414 23.03 -19.81 11.87
N GLU A 415 24.04 -20.56 12.37
CA GLU A 415 24.00 -22.02 12.42
C GLU A 415 22.86 -22.55 13.32
N ALA A 416 22.53 -21.81 14.38
CA ALA A 416 21.42 -22.13 15.27
C ALA A 416 20.06 -22.14 14.53
N ILE A 417 19.89 -21.42 13.41
CA ILE A 417 18.66 -21.47 12.59
C ILE A 417 18.44 -22.91 12.09
N ALA A 418 19.48 -23.53 11.56
CA ALA A 418 19.40 -24.91 11.06
C ALA A 418 19.18 -25.93 12.20
N ALA A 419 19.76 -25.69 13.37
CA ALA A 419 19.57 -26.54 14.56
C ALA A 419 18.10 -26.46 15.02
N LEU A 420 17.55 -25.25 15.19
CA LEU A 420 16.18 -25.00 15.61
C LEU A 420 15.13 -25.61 14.65
N CYS A 421 15.42 -25.61 13.34
CA CYS A 421 14.53 -26.19 12.33
C CYS A 421 14.60 -27.72 12.27
N ARG A 422 15.63 -28.36 12.83
CA ARG A 422 15.72 -29.83 12.89
C ARG A 422 15.05 -30.43 14.13
N GLU A 423 14.95 -29.67 15.19
CA GLU A 423 14.27 -30.03 16.42
C GLU A 423 12.74 -30.01 16.27
#